data_cfdbcf213a9ccb64eef8ce2f4f3022c5
#
_entry.id   cfdbcf213a9ccb64eef8ce2f4f3022c5
#
_cell.length_a   1.000
_cell.length_b   1.000
_cell.length_c   1.000
_cell.angle_alpha   90.00
_cell.angle_beta   90.00
_cell.angle_gamma   90.00
#
_symmetry.space_group_name_H-M   'P 1'
#
loop_
_entity.id
_entity.type
_entity.pdbx_description
1 polymer ?
#
loop_
_entity_poly.entity_id
_entity_poly.type
_entity_poly.pdbx_seq_one_letter_code
_entity_poly.pdbx_strand_id
1 'polypeptide(L)'
;MTERPRRLQPAPRRRAIHWAARLGLTLMLAGAAHAGYPEHPVTMISAFPPGGSTDVIGRMLSPRLGDIFKQTFLVENRAGASGNIASDYVARSAPNGETILIGNNTMTVNAALGVAQKFDLQKDLTPIMAIAETPVALAVSTKLPVNSVQELIAYG
;
A
#
# COMPACT_ATOMS: atom_id res chain seq x y z
N MET A 1 -19.75 46.38 -75.28
CA MET A 1 -19.22 45.18 -74.64
C MET A 1 -18.51 45.66 -73.38
N THR A 2 -19.17 45.61 -72.21
CA THR A 2 -18.66 46.18 -71.00
C THR A 2 -18.56 45.00 -70.00
N GLU A 3 -17.32 44.54 -69.77
CA GLU A 3 -17.05 43.49 -68.76
C GLU A 3 -17.22 44.06 -67.34
N ARG A 4 -18.04 43.38 -66.54
CA ARG A 4 -18.21 43.70 -65.11
C ARG A 4 -17.10 43.01 -64.31
N PRO A 5 -16.41 43.70 -63.40
CA PRO A 5 -15.39 43.06 -62.56
C PRO A 5 -16.04 42.11 -61.57
N ARG A 6 -15.47 40.83 -61.48
CA ARG A 6 -15.83 39.81 -60.46
C ARG A 6 -15.46 40.34 -59.09
N ARG A 7 -16.46 40.51 -58.20
CA ARG A 7 -16.25 40.78 -56.79
C ARG A 7 -15.77 39.47 -56.12
N LEU A 8 -14.54 39.48 -55.58
CA LEU A 8 -14.03 38.45 -54.73
C LEU A 8 -14.82 38.47 -53.40
N GLN A 9 -15.46 37.36 -53.05
CA GLN A 9 -16.15 37.20 -51.76
C GLN A 9 -15.10 36.92 -50.68
N PRO A 10 -15.14 37.61 -49.54
CA PRO A 10 -14.24 37.31 -48.42
C PRO A 10 -14.57 35.94 -47.81
N ALA A 11 -13.58 35.08 -47.67
CA ALA A 11 -13.69 33.77 -47.03
C ALA A 11 -14.20 33.89 -45.57
N PRO A 12 -15.00 32.93 -45.08
CA PRO A 12 -15.61 33.02 -43.77
C PRO A 12 -14.60 32.83 -42.65
N ARG A 13 -14.05 33.96 -42.18
CA ARG A 13 -13.11 34.02 -41.02
C ARG A 13 -13.66 33.37 -39.73
N ARG A 14 -14.97 33.19 -39.63
CA ARG A 14 -15.63 32.64 -38.44
C ARG A 14 -15.35 31.15 -38.21
N ARG A 15 -15.14 30.34 -39.26
CA ARG A 15 -14.86 28.91 -39.13
C ARG A 15 -13.47 28.64 -38.55
N ALA A 16 -12.45 29.44 -38.84
CA ALA A 16 -11.08 29.29 -38.33
C ALA A 16 -10.99 29.50 -36.81
N ILE A 17 -11.81 30.42 -36.26
CA ILE A 17 -11.82 30.72 -34.81
C ILE A 17 -12.38 29.55 -34.00
N HIS A 18 -13.39 28.86 -34.51
CA HIS A 18 -13.97 27.69 -33.81
C HIS A 18 -13.05 26.45 -33.82
N TRP A 19 -12.22 26.29 -34.83
CA TRP A 19 -11.21 25.22 -34.90
C TRP A 19 -10.04 25.48 -33.94
N ALA A 20 -9.56 26.71 -33.86
CA ALA A 20 -8.52 27.09 -32.92
C ALA A 20 -8.98 26.99 -31.46
N ALA A 21 -10.21 27.36 -31.15
CA ALA A 21 -10.78 27.23 -29.81
C ALA A 21 -10.98 25.75 -29.39
N ARG A 22 -11.33 24.87 -30.32
CA ARG A 22 -11.46 23.42 -30.05
C ARG A 22 -10.11 22.75 -29.87
N LEU A 23 -9.07 23.13 -30.62
CA LEU A 23 -7.71 22.61 -30.42
C LEU A 23 -7.10 23.07 -29.08
N GLY A 24 -7.35 24.31 -28.67
CA GLY A 24 -6.88 24.84 -27.38
C GLY A 24 -7.52 24.14 -26.18
N LEU A 25 -8.80 23.80 -26.27
CA LEU A 25 -9.51 23.10 -25.19
C LEU A 25 -9.07 21.64 -25.03
N THR A 26 -8.69 20.96 -26.12
CA THR A 26 -8.17 19.58 -26.06
C THR A 26 -6.75 19.52 -25.50
N LEU A 27 -5.92 20.53 -25.71
CA LEU A 27 -4.58 20.59 -25.10
C LEU A 27 -4.62 20.85 -23.58
N MET A 28 -5.64 21.55 -23.07
CA MET A 28 -5.77 21.79 -21.63
C MET A 28 -6.22 20.55 -20.83
N LEU A 29 -6.83 19.56 -21.46
CA LEU A 29 -7.22 18.31 -20.78
C LEU A 29 -6.08 17.26 -20.73
N ALA A 30 -5.00 17.43 -21.47
CA ALA A 30 -3.89 16.48 -21.50
C ALA A 30 -2.91 16.63 -20.31
N GLY A 31 -3.13 17.60 -19.44
CA GLY A 31 -2.29 17.87 -18.26
C GLY A 31 -2.80 17.27 -16.95
N ALA A 32 -3.57 16.19 -16.97
CA ALA A 32 -3.76 15.38 -15.77
C ALA A 32 -2.41 14.71 -15.44
N ALA A 33 -1.54 15.48 -14.77
CA ALA A 33 -0.34 14.93 -14.15
C ALA A 33 -0.78 13.70 -13.36
N HIS A 34 -0.22 12.54 -13.69
CA HIS A 34 -0.25 11.40 -12.77
C HIS A 34 0.50 11.89 -11.54
N ALA A 35 -0.26 12.31 -10.54
CA ALA A 35 0.32 12.53 -9.23
C ALA A 35 0.97 11.20 -8.86
N GLY A 36 2.31 11.23 -8.73
CA GLY A 36 3.09 10.01 -8.49
C GLY A 36 2.76 9.47 -7.10
N TYR A 37 2.44 8.20 -6.99
CA TYR A 37 2.31 7.54 -5.68
C TYR A 37 3.65 7.59 -4.93
N PRO A 38 3.64 7.88 -3.63
CA PRO A 38 2.54 8.36 -2.80
C PRO A 38 2.38 9.90 -2.84
N GLU A 39 1.14 10.40 -2.87
CA GLU A 39 0.86 11.84 -2.82
C GLU A 39 0.96 12.42 -1.40
N HIS A 40 0.67 11.59 -0.40
CA HIS A 40 0.66 11.95 1.03
C HIS A 40 1.55 11.00 1.84
N PRO A 41 1.86 11.33 3.11
CA PRO A 41 2.59 10.45 3.99
C PRO A 41 1.93 9.05 4.09
N VAL A 42 2.76 8.02 4.01
CA VAL A 42 2.30 6.62 4.11
C VAL A 42 2.42 6.16 5.55
N THR A 43 1.34 5.58 6.09
CA THR A 43 1.33 4.98 7.42
C THR A 43 1.50 3.46 7.31
N MET A 44 2.58 2.95 7.87
CA MET A 44 2.87 1.53 7.97
C MET A 44 2.36 1.01 9.32
N ILE A 45 1.28 0.25 9.31
CA ILE A 45 0.65 -0.30 10.52
C ILE A 45 1.35 -1.59 10.91
N SER A 46 2.05 -1.59 12.04
CA SER A 46 2.62 -2.78 12.67
C SER A 46 1.56 -3.48 13.50
N ALA A 47 1.31 -4.76 13.22
CA ALA A 47 0.28 -5.55 13.89
C ALA A 47 0.64 -5.98 15.33
N PHE A 48 1.83 -5.66 15.81
CA PHE A 48 2.36 -6.10 17.09
C PHE A 48 2.95 -4.94 17.90
N PRO A 49 3.20 -5.14 19.20
CA PRO A 49 3.76 -4.11 20.08
C PRO A 49 5.09 -3.55 19.58
N PRO A 50 5.43 -2.30 19.98
CA PRO A 50 6.73 -1.72 19.72
C PRO A 50 7.88 -2.64 20.19
N GLY A 51 8.97 -2.69 19.40
CA GLY A 51 10.12 -3.55 19.66
C GLY A 51 9.96 -4.99 19.15
N GLY A 52 8.79 -5.38 18.68
CA GLY A 52 8.58 -6.65 17.99
C GLY A 52 9.18 -6.66 16.58
N SER A 53 9.31 -7.86 15.97
CA SER A 53 9.93 -8.01 14.64
C SER A 53 9.31 -7.11 13.56
N THR A 54 8.00 -7.01 13.51
CA THR A 54 7.29 -6.16 12.54
C THR A 54 7.56 -4.68 12.74
N ASP A 55 7.67 -4.22 14.00
CA ASP A 55 7.99 -2.83 14.33
C ASP A 55 9.43 -2.50 13.95
N VAL A 56 10.39 -3.36 14.32
CA VAL A 56 11.80 -3.18 13.98
C VAL A 56 11.99 -3.13 12.47
N ILE A 57 11.42 -4.07 11.73
CA ILE A 57 11.49 -4.10 10.26
C ILE A 57 10.85 -2.83 9.66
N GLY A 58 9.67 -2.43 10.13
CA GLY A 58 9.01 -1.22 9.68
C GLY A 58 9.87 0.03 9.85
N ARG A 59 10.48 0.20 11.03
CA ARG A 59 11.37 1.34 11.33
C ARG A 59 12.68 1.30 10.56
N MET A 60 13.16 0.13 10.17
CA MET A 60 14.33 0.01 9.28
C MET A 60 14.00 0.38 7.83
N LEU A 61 12.79 0.06 7.37
CA LEU A 61 12.34 0.36 6.02
C LEU A 61 11.91 1.82 5.84
N SER A 62 11.28 2.40 6.86
CA SER A 62 10.69 3.74 6.83
C SER A 62 11.61 4.81 6.23
N PRO A 63 12.85 5.02 6.69
CA PRO A 63 13.72 6.05 6.13
C PRO A 63 14.12 5.74 4.69
N ARG A 64 14.36 4.46 4.35
CA ARG A 64 14.74 4.07 2.99
C ARG A 64 13.62 4.28 1.98
N LEU A 65 12.39 3.94 2.37
CA LEU A 65 11.21 4.22 1.56
C LEU A 65 11.00 5.73 1.40
N GLY A 66 11.21 6.49 2.48
CA GLY A 66 11.17 7.95 2.45
C GLY A 66 12.16 8.55 1.45
N ASP A 67 13.38 8.03 1.40
CA ASP A 67 14.41 8.48 0.45
C ASP A 67 14.05 8.14 -1.00
N ILE A 68 13.47 6.97 -1.24
CA ILE A 68 13.10 6.51 -2.59
C ILE A 68 11.89 7.28 -3.12
N PHE A 69 10.82 7.34 -2.31
CA PHE A 69 9.55 7.91 -2.73
C PHE A 69 9.42 9.41 -2.51
N LYS A 70 10.40 10.04 -1.86
CA LYS A 70 10.40 11.47 -1.50
C LYS A 70 9.18 11.88 -0.68
N GLN A 71 8.68 10.94 0.12
CA GLN A 71 7.51 11.11 0.97
C GLN A 71 7.77 10.49 2.34
N THR A 72 7.06 10.95 3.37
CA THR A 72 7.22 10.43 4.73
C THR A 72 6.56 9.06 4.87
N PHE A 73 7.28 8.09 5.44
CA PHE A 73 6.74 6.80 5.86
C PHE A 73 6.76 6.73 7.38
N LEU A 74 5.59 6.53 8.01
CA LEU A 74 5.43 6.49 9.47
C LEU A 74 5.10 5.07 9.92
N VAL A 75 5.68 4.62 11.03
CA VAL A 75 5.32 3.34 11.65
C VAL A 75 4.40 3.60 12.84
N GLU A 76 3.21 3.01 12.79
CA GLU A 76 2.22 3.04 13.85
C GLU A 76 1.93 1.61 14.35
N ASN A 77 1.98 1.39 15.67
CA ASN A 77 1.69 0.09 16.24
C ASN A 77 0.22 -0.01 16.65
N ARG A 78 -0.51 -1.02 16.12
CA ARG A 78 -1.88 -1.36 16.49
C ARG A 78 -1.95 -2.82 16.93
N ALA A 79 -1.38 -3.10 18.08
CA ALA A 79 -1.33 -4.45 18.62
C ALA A 79 -2.68 -4.92 19.16
N GLY A 80 -2.92 -6.23 19.13
CA GLY A 80 -4.06 -6.88 19.78
C GLY A 80 -4.74 -7.94 18.91
N ALA A 81 -5.44 -8.85 19.57
CA ALA A 81 -6.16 -9.96 18.96
C ALA A 81 -5.30 -10.72 17.90
N SER A 82 -4.03 -11.01 18.24
CA SER A 82 -3.07 -11.68 17.36
C SER A 82 -2.91 -11.01 15.99
N GLY A 83 -2.96 -9.66 15.95
CA GLY A 83 -2.83 -8.86 14.72
C GLY A 83 -4.14 -8.53 14.01
N ASN A 84 -5.26 -9.10 14.44
CA ASN A 84 -6.56 -8.87 13.80
C ASN A 84 -7.03 -7.40 13.89
N ILE A 85 -6.66 -6.66 14.96
CA ILE A 85 -7.02 -5.24 15.11
C ILE A 85 -6.34 -4.41 14.01
N ALA A 86 -5.06 -4.62 13.77
CA ALA A 86 -4.31 -3.93 12.72
C ALA A 86 -4.85 -4.27 11.33
N SER A 87 -5.13 -5.56 11.11
CA SER A 87 -5.61 -6.06 9.82
C SER A 87 -7.00 -5.51 9.47
N ASP A 88 -7.94 -5.51 10.43
CA ASP A 88 -9.27 -4.91 10.25
C ASP A 88 -9.17 -3.40 9.96
N TYR A 89 -8.27 -2.70 10.64
CA TYR A 89 -8.04 -1.28 10.42
C TYR A 89 -7.55 -0.99 8.99
N VAL A 90 -6.55 -1.75 8.51
CA VAL A 90 -6.01 -1.55 7.15
C VAL A 90 -7.03 -1.98 6.09
N ALA A 91 -7.73 -3.09 6.29
CA ALA A 91 -8.78 -3.56 5.38
C ALA A 91 -9.91 -2.54 5.17
N ARG A 92 -10.18 -1.69 6.17
CA ARG A 92 -11.19 -0.62 6.09
C ARG A 92 -10.64 0.74 5.67
N SER A 93 -9.31 0.86 5.53
CA SER A 93 -8.67 2.10 5.10
C SER A 93 -8.93 2.37 3.62
N ALA A 94 -8.69 3.61 3.17
CA ALA A 94 -8.79 3.95 1.77
C ALA A 94 -7.82 3.10 0.92
N PRO A 95 -8.27 2.52 -0.20
CA PRO A 95 -7.45 1.62 -1.02
C PRO A 95 -6.50 2.39 -1.97
N ASN A 96 -5.85 3.44 -1.44
CA ASN A 96 -4.93 4.31 -2.17
C ASN A 96 -3.44 4.01 -1.90
N GLY A 97 -3.15 3.01 -1.03
CA GLY A 97 -1.80 2.64 -0.67
C GLY A 97 -1.14 3.49 0.42
N GLU A 98 -1.80 4.52 0.93
CA GLU A 98 -1.27 5.39 2.00
C GLU A 98 -1.35 4.74 3.40
N THR A 99 -2.10 3.64 3.53
CA THR A 99 -2.15 2.82 4.73
C THR A 99 -1.78 1.39 4.36
N ILE A 100 -0.64 0.91 4.85
CA ILE A 100 -0.14 -0.44 4.55
C ILE A 100 0.09 -1.23 5.83
N LEU A 101 -0.05 -2.54 5.77
CA LEU A 101 0.09 -3.46 6.90
C LEU A 101 1.45 -4.14 6.88
N ILE A 102 2.15 -4.12 8.03
CA ILE A 102 3.29 -4.99 8.30
C ILE A 102 2.79 -6.08 9.24
N GLY A 103 2.45 -7.21 8.67
CA GLY A 103 1.98 -8.40 9.39
C GLY A 103 3.01 -9.51 9.41
N ASN A 104 2.62 -10.64 9.99
CA ASN A 104 3.36 -11.87 9.97
C ASN A 104 2.42 -13.06 9.68
N ASN A 105 2.96 -14.27 9.68
CA ASN A 105 2.20 -15.50 9.41
C ASN A 105 1.07 -15.80 10.41
N THR A 106 1.01 -15.16 11.58
CA THR A 106 -0.07 -15.34 12.56
C THR A 106 -1.43 -15.00 11.93
N MET A 107 -1.50 -14.04 11.02
CA MET A 107 -2.73 -13.70 10.32
C MET A 107 -3.26 -14.85 9.47
N THR A 108 -2.37 -15.53 8.74
CA THR A 108 -2.72 -16.70 7.93
C THR A 108 -3.12 -17.89 8.81
N VAL A 109 -2.39 -18.09 9.93
CA VAL A 109 -2.71 -19.12 10.90
C VAL A 109 -4.07 -18.87 11.54
N ASN A 110 -4.38 -17.65 11.94
CA ASN A 110 -5.70 -17.29 12.49
C ASN A 110 -6.83 -17.59 11.48
N ALA A 111 -6.63 -17.26 10.21
CA ALA A 111 -7.61 -17.55 9.16
C ALA A 111 -7.80 -19.06 8.97
N ALA A 112 -6.70 -19.84 8.95
CA ALA A 112 -6.74 -21.29 8.81
C ALA A 112 -7.40 -22.01 10.01
N LEU A 113 -7.23 -21.47 11.22
CA LEU A 113 -7.84 -21.98 12.45
C LEU A 113 -9.30 -21.53 12.63
N GLY A 114 -9.86 -20.75 11.72
CA GLY A 114 -11.22 -20.24 11.82
C GLY A 114 -11.42 -19.22 12.95
N VAL A 115 -10.35 -18.54 13.38
CA VAL A 115 -10.47 -17.45 14.35
C VAL A 115 -11.32 -16.36 13.75
N ALA A 116 -12.37 -15.94 14.47
CA ALA A 116 -13.31 -14.93 13.99
C ALA A 116 -12.58 -13.63 13.61
N GLN A 117 -12.69 -13.23 12.36
CA GLN A 117 -12.14 -12.02 11.79
C GLN A 117 -13.28 -11.16 11.20
N LYS A 118 -13.12 -9.84 11.25
CA LYS A 118 -14.11 -8.89 10.68
C LYS A 118 -13.75 -8.51 9.23
N PHE A 119 -12.74 -9.12 8.66
CA PHE A 119 -12.22 -8.90 7.31
C PHE A 119 -11.89 -10.26 6.67
N ASP A 120 -11.85 -10.29 5.35
CA ASP A 120 -11.40 -11.45 4.56
C ASP A 120 -9.96 -11.19 4.11
N LEU A 121 -9.03 -12.00 4.61
CA LEU A 121 -7.59 -11.84 4.33
C LEU A 121 -7.26 -11.84 2.83
N GLN A 122 -8.02 -12.59 2.03
CA GLN A 122 -7.76 -12.77 0.60
C GLN A 122 -8.47 -11.72 -0.27
N LYS A 123 -9.58 -11.15 0.21
CA LYS A 123 -10.39 -10.20 -0.56
C LYS A 123 -10.12 -8.75 -0.19
N ASP A 124 -9.92 -8.50 1.12
CA ASP A 124 -9.85 -7.14 1.64
C ASP A 124 -8.41 -6.63 1.76
N LEU A 125 -7.40 -7.51 1.61
CA LEU A 125 -5.98 -7.16 1.65
C LEU A 125 -5.26 -7.70 0.42
N THR A 126 -4.48 -6.85 -0.23
CA THR A 126 -3.62 -7.24 -1.35
C THR A 126 -2.19 -7.42 -0.86
N PRO A 127 -1.58 -8.62 -0.96
CA PRO A 127 -0.20 -8.82 -0.56
C PRO A 127 0.75 -8.09 -1.51
N ILE A 128 1.75 -7.40 -0.95
CA ILE A 128 2.76 -6.67 -1.72
C ILE A 128 4.01 -7.54 -1.89
N MET A 129 4.62 -7.98 -0.77
CA MET A 129 5.83 -8.81 -0.78
C MET A 129 6.12 -9.42 0.59
N ALA A 130 6.90 -10.50 0.60
CA ALA A 130 7.59 -10.97 1.81
C ALA A 130 8.83 -10.10 2.05
N ILE A 131 8.95 -9.53 3.26
CA ILE A 131 10.01 -8.57 3.59
C ILE A 131 11.19 -9.28 4.27
N ALA A 132 10.91 -10.22 5.17
CA ALA A 132 11.92 -10.93 5.97
C ALA A 132 11.37 -12.26 6.46
N GLU A 133 12.30 -13.16 6.79
CA GLU A 133 12.02 -14.40 7.49
C GLU A 133 12.69 -14.34 8.86
N THR A 134 11.99 -14.83 9.88
CA THR A 134 12.51 -14.92 11.25
C THR A 134 12.53 -16.38 11.68
N PRO A 135 13.68 -16.91 12.13
CA PRO A 135 13.75 -18.26 12.66
C PRO A 135 12.97 -18.34 13.99
N VAL A 136 12.31 -19.46 14.21
CA VAL A 136 11.66 -19.79 15.48
C VAL A 136 12.53 -20.82 16.22
N ALA A 137 12.80 -20.56 17.49
CA ALA A 137 13.56 -21.46 18.34
C ALA A 137 12.65 -22.04 19.43
N LEU A 138 12.76 -23.35 19.66
CA LEU A 138 12.19 -24.00 20.82
C LEU A 138 13.19 -23.89 21.98
N ALA A 139 12.78 -23.29 23.06
CA ALA A 139 13.60 -23.17 24.26
C ALA A 139 12.85 -23.72 25.47
N VAL A 140 13.60 -24.36 26.34
CA VAL A 140 13.10 -24.87 27.62
C VAL A 140 13.90 -24.30 28.77
N SER A 141 13.37 -24.36 29.98
CA SER A 141 14.11 -23.99 31.19
C SER A 141 15.37 -24.85 31.35
N THR A 142 16.49 -24.25 31.69
CA THR A 142 17.74 -24.97 32.01
C THR A 142 17.64 -25.89 33.25
N LYS A 143 16.53 -25.79 34.00
CA LYS A 143 16.24 -26.69 35.14
C LYS A 143 15.63 -28.01 34.68
N LEU A 144 15.16 -28.13 33.44
CA LEU A 144 14.67 -29.38 32.88
C LEU A 144 15.87 -30.24 32.46
N PRO A 145 15.90 -31.52 32.83
CA PRO A 145 16.99 -32.43 32.50
C PRO A 145 16.85 -33.01 31.09
N VAL A 146 16.69 -32.12 30.10
CA VAL A 146 16.49 -32.47 28.67
C VAL A 146 17.44 -31.67 27.80
N ASN A 147 18.07 -32.32 26.81
CA ASN A 147 19.02 -31.72 25.90
C ASN A 147 18.60 -31.87 24.41
N SER A 148 17.49 -32.54 24.15
CA SER A 148 16.97 -32.77 22.80
C SER A 148 15.45 -32.74 22.78
N VAL A 149 14.88 -32.57 21.56
CA VAL A 149 13.42 -32.62 21.36
C VAL A 149 12.87 -34.00 21.73
N GLN A 150 13.62 -35.09 21.46
CA GLN A 150 13.23 -36.46 21.79
C GLN A 150 13.13 -36.67 23.29
N GLU A 151 14.13 -36.15 24.03
CA GLU A 151 14.11 -36.18 25.51
C GLU A 151 12.96 -35.33 26.07
N LEU A 152 12.67 -34.19 25.47
CA LEU A 152 11.54 -33.33 25.87
C LEU A 152 10.19 -34.05 25.67
N ILE A 153 10.01 -34.72 24.53
CA ILE A 153 8.80 -35.52 24.24
C ILE A 153 8.65 -36.68 25.23
N ALA A 154 9.77 -37.35 25.58
CA ALA A 154 9.77 -38.46 26.55
C ALA A 154 9.55 -38.00 28.00
N TYR A 155 9.81 -36.72 28.29
CA TYR A 155 9.67 -36.15 29.64
C TYR A 155 8.22 -35.75 29.95
N GLY A 156 7.40 -35.37 28.92
CA GLY A 156 6.01 -34.91 29.09
C GLY A 156 4.99 -35.95 28.88
#